data_ad3e3f854bca0337fc9e35685610ca0c
#
_entry.id   ad3e3f854bca0337fc9e35685610ca0c
#
_cell.length_a   1.000
_cell.length_b   1.000
_cell.length_c   1.000
_cell.angle_alpha   90.00
_cell.angle_beta   90.00
_cell.angle_gamma   90.00
#
_symmetry.space_group_name_H-M   'P 1'
#
loop_
_entity.id
_entity.type
_entity.pdbx_description
1 polymer ?
#
loop_
_entity_poly.entity_id
_entity_poly.type
_entity_poly.pdbx_seq_one_letter_code
_entity_poly.pdbx_strand_id
1 'polypeptide(L)'
;MGRTVKCGQSICQPQKTLMSEIADFSKFPLDSHIQAAIAEMGYVTPTPIQVQAIPVVLAGQDVMGAAQTGTGKTAGYGLPALQRILPKANTSMSPARHPVRVLILAPTRELAVQVNESLVKYASKTPLRVGVVYGGVDIKPQADMLRRGVEVLTATPGRLLDHHEGGSVNLSQVEIVILDEADRMLDMGFLPDISRILNLLPKKRQNLMFSATFSPEVKKLAGNFLRNPVLVEVARENATADTVEQIVYQVHDSEKTDVLIDILKGDGEDGGPIKQVIVFVNAKITCRRLASTLSRVGISADAIHGDKTQEERMAALEAFKKGEVEVLVATDVAARGLDIAELPVVINYDVPFGAEDYVHRIGRTGRAGAKGKAVMLATGGDSRLVTAIEELTKQKFKPEERHPLSREERRSRYGAQRRDGSGEDRPRRGRKDWRDEDREGRRPVDLPKMPAPVYDPIFDAPYEPTESSAESGIDLNQPVRTAARGQTQGKKKGMVAALLGGLMRK
;
A
#
# COMPACT_ATOMS: atom_id res chain seq x y z
N MET A 1 18.83 44.47 36.78
CA MET A 1 19.09 44.82 35.36
C MET A 1 18.96 43.53 34.54
N GLY A 2 17.75 43.26 34.03
CA GLY A 2 17.43 42.11 33.22
C GLY A 2 17.66 42.43 31.74
N ARG A 3 18.49 41.64 31.06
CA ARG A 3 18.62 41.69 29.59
C ARG A 3 17.68 40.66 28.99
N THR A 4 16.57 41.15 28.46
CA THR A 4 15.67 40.40 27.58
C THR A 4 16.36 40.23 26.22
N VAL A 5 16.70 38.97 25.85
CA VAL A 5 17.17 38.64 24.51
C VAL A 5 15.94 38.56 23.59
N LYS A 6 15.78 39.56 22.75
CA LYS A 6 14.83 39.52 21.63
C LYS A 6 15.33 38.50 20.61
N CYS A 7 14.64 37.37 20.46
CA CYS A 7 14.84 36.46 19.36
C CYS A 7 14.28 37.10 18.08
N GLY A 8 15.19 37.31 17.09
CA GLY A 8 14.93 38.12 15.91
C GLY A 8 13.99 37.45 14.92
N GLN A 9 12.95 38.13 14.56
CA GLN A 9 12.23 38.02 13.30
C GLN A 9 13.19 38.32 12.14
N SER A 10 13.58 37.35 11.34
CA SER A 10 14.01 37.60 9.95
C SER A 10 14.52 36.30 9.24
N ILE A 11 13.67 35.35 8.97
CA ILE A 11 13.97 34.28 7.97
C ILE A 11 12.72 33.94 7.11
N CYS A 12 11.66 34.72 7.13
CA CYS A 12 10.39 34.35 6.50
C CYS A 12 10.07 35.08 5.17
N GLN A 13 10.98 35.83 4.58
CA GLN A 13 10.68 36.65 3.39
C GLN A 13 11.24 36.15 2.03
N PRO A 14 12.30 35.34 1.89
CA PRO A 14 12.73 34.94 0.55
C PRO A 14 11.87 33.79 -0.07
N GLN A 15 11.12 33.01 0.72
CA GLN A 15 10.38 31.89 0.19
C GLN A 15 9.07 32.26 -0.55
N LYS A 16 8.40 33.33 -0.14
CA LYS A 16 7.15 33.77 -0.81
C LYS A 16 7.37 34.35 -2.21
N THR A 17 8.53 34.97 -2.46
CA THR A 17 8.86 35.56 -3.77
C THR A 17 9.27 34.50 -4.81
N LEU A 18 9.91 33.39 -4.39
CA LEU A 18 10.28 32.32 -5.30
C LEU A 18 9.05 31.50 -5.78
N MET A 19 8.00 31.41 -4.97
CA MET A 19 6.79 30.62 -5.30
C MET A 19 5.95 31.23 -6.43
N SER A 20 6.05 32.54 -6.68
CA SER A 20 5.30 33.21 -7.75
C SER A 20 6.00 33.17 -9.12
N GLU A 21 7.26 32.72 -9.17
CA GLU A 21 8.07 32.75 -10.40
C GLU A 21 8.20 31.41 -11.13
N ILE A 22 7.96 30.26 -10.46
CA ILE A 22 8.09 28.95 -11.08
C ILE A 22 6.71 28.46 -11.53
N ALA A 23 6.28 28.96 -12.68
CA ALA A 23 5.01 28.58 -13.30
C ALA A 23 5.15 27.35 -14.26
N ASP A 24 6.38 26.90 -14.55
CA ASP A 24 6.67 25.87 -15.55
C ASP A 24 7.88 25.03 -15.11
N PHE A 25 7.86 23.72 -15.45
CA PHE A 25 8.95 22.79 -15.16
C PHE A 25 10.28 23.19 -15.86
N SER A 26 10.24 23.90 -16.98
CA SER A 26 11.43 24.37 -17.69
C SER A 26 12.28 25.35 -16.89
N LYS A 27 11.71 25.97 -15.85
CA LYS A 27 12.41 26.91 -14.96
C LYS A 27 13.26 26.21 -13.88
N PHE A 28 13.07 24.91 -13.67
CA PHE A 28 13.96 24.19 -12.76
C PHE A 28 15.32 23.94 -13.45
N PRO A 29 16.45 24.05 -12.71
CA PRO A 29 17.77 23.75 -13.24
C PRO A 29 17.99 22.23 -13.34
N LEU A 30 17.24 21.58 -14.21
CA LEU A 30 17.35 20.17 -14.51
C LEU A 30 18.05 19.98 -15.87
N ASP A 31 18.79 18.89 -16.00
CA ASP A 31 19.46 18.50 -17.22
C ASP A 31 18.48 18.35 -18.40
N SER A 32 18.93 18.63 -19.61
CA SER A 32 18.11 18.57 -20.81
C SER A 32 17.46 17.21 -21.06
N HIS A 33 18.14 16.11 -20.67
CA HIS A 33 17.58 14.76 -20.80
C HIS A 33 16.41 14.53 -19.83
N ILE A 34 16.51 15.05 -18.61
CA ILE A 34 15.41 14.98 -17.64
C ILE A 34 14.26 15.88 -18.10
N GLN A 35 14.57 17.09 -18.56
CA GLN A 35 13.57 18.01 -19.11
C GLN A 35 12.81 17.39 -20.31
N ALA A 36 13.52 16.71 -21.21
CA ALA A 36 12.90 16.04 -22.34
C ALA A 36 11.97 14.89 -21.91
N ALA A 37 12.35 14.12 -20.87
CA ALA A 37 11.51 13.07 -20.32
C ALA A 37 10.23 13.63 -19.67
N ILE A 38 10.33 14.74 -18.94
CA ILE A 38 9.20 15.46 -18.32
C ILE A 38 8.23 15.98 -19.38
N ALA A 39 8.77 16.60 -20.45
CA ALA A 39 7.97 17.14 -21.54
C ALA A 39 7.20 16.04 -22.29
N GLU A 40 7.83 14.88 -22.54
CA GLU A 40 7.20 13.71 -23.15
C GLU A 40 6.05 13.15 -22.31
N MET A 41 6.13 13.30 -20.99
CA MET A 41 5.06 12.94 -20.05
C MET A 41 3.93 13.98 -19.96
N GLY A 42 4.04 15.11 -20.66
CA GLY A 42 3.06 16.20 -20.63
C GLY A 42 3.06 17.02 -19.32
N TYR A 43 4.14 16.98 -18.55
CA TYR A 43 4.23 17.80 -17.34
C TYR A 43 4.54 19.25 -17.73
N VAL A 44 3.58 20.14 -17.52
CA VAL A 44 3.71 21.57 -17.79
C VAL A 44 3.85 22.35 -16.51
N THR A 45 2.83 22.31 -15.67
CA THR A 45 2.76 23.09 -14.43
C THR A 45 3.16 22.25 -13.24
N PRO A 46 4.17 22.66 -12.45
CA PRO A 46 4.53 21.94 -11.24
C PRO A 46 3.50 22.15 -10.12
N THR A 47 3.29 21.11 -9.34
CA THR A 47 2.42 21.17 -8.16
C THR A 47 3.09 21.95 -7.03
N PRO A 48 2.33 22.45 -6.03
CA PRO A 48 2.90 23.22 -4.92
C PRO A 48 4.03 22.49 -4.15
N ILE A 49 3.92 21.15 -3.98
CA ILE A 49 4.98 20.37 -3.33
C ILE A 49 6.25 20.31 -4.19
N GLN A 50 6.11 20.24 -5.50
CA GLN A 50 7.24 20.21 -6.43
C GLN A 50 7.97 21.55 -6.47
N VAL A 51 7.23 22.66 -6.52
CA VAL A 51 7.79 24.02 -6.48
C VAL A 51 8.66 24.23 -5.24
N GLN A 52 8.21 23.73 -4.08
CA GLN A 52 8.92 23.89 -2.81
C GLN A 52 10.05 22.88 -2.64
N ALA A 53 9.82 21.59 -2.95
CA ALA A 53 10.77 20.53 -2.65
C ALA A 53 11.95 20.47 -3.64
N ILE A 54 11.70 20.62 -4.96
CA ILE A 54 12.74 20.47 -5.98
C ILE A 54 13.96 21.35 -5.72
N PRO A 55 13.83 22.67 -5.48
CA PRO A 55 14.99 23.54 -5.24
C PRO A 55 15.78 23.13 -3.98
N VAL A 56 15.09 22.76 -2.90
CA VAL A 56 15.71 22.36 -1.62
C VAL A 56 16.51 21.07 -1.79
N VAL A 57 15.93 20.07 -2.49
CA VAL A 57 16.61 18.80 -2.76
C VAL A 57 17.83 19.01 -3.66
N LEU A 58 17.73 19.85 -4.70
CA LEU A 58 18.85 20.22 -5.57
C LEU A 58 19.98 20.90 -4.80
N ALA A 59 19.64 21.76 -3.82
CA ALA A 59 20.62 22.41 -2.93
C ALA A 59 21.31 21.43 -1.95
N GLY A 60 20.87 20.17 -1.89
CA GLY A 60 21.46 19.16 -1.03
C GLY A 60 21.02 19.21 0.43
N GLN A 61 19.97 19.96 0.75
CA GLN A 61 19.41 20.07 2.08
C GLN A 61 18.47 18.90 2.38
N ASP A 62 18.42 18.47 3.63
CA ASP A 62 17.43 17.50 4.07
C ASP A 62 16.02 18.10 4.03
N VAL A 63 15.03 17.29 3.66
CA VAL A 63 13.64 17.73 3.52
C VAL A 63 12.73 16.91 4.42
N MET A 64 11.82 17.59 5.09
CA MET A 64 10.65 17.02 5.73
C MET A 64 9.40 17.51 4.99
N GLY A 65 8.84 16.66 4.13
CA GLY A 65 7.72 17.00 3.27
C GLY A 65 6.38 16.55 3.84
N ALA A 66 5.47 17.51 4.06
CA ALA A 66 4.08 17.27 4.43
C ALA A 66 3.21 17.29 3.18
N ALA A 67 2.84 16.11 2.66
CA ALA A 67 1.97 16.05 1.50
C ALA A 67 1.23 14.71 1.39
N GLN A 68 -0.01 14.75 0.99
CA GLN A 68 -0.85 13.56 0.76
C GLN A 68 -0.42 12.78 -0.49
N THR A 69 -0.89 11.55 -0.63
CA THR A 69 -0.72 10.75 -1.85
C THR A 69 -1.42 11.44 -3.03
N GLY A 70 -0.79 11.43 -4.22
CA GLY A 70 -1.37 12.07 -5.42
C GLY A 70 -1.04 13.56 -5.60
N THR A 71 -0.31 14.19 -4.68
CA THR A 71 0.12 15.60 -4.81
C THR A 71 1.35 15.79 -5.69
N GLY A 72 1.90 14.72 -6.28
CA GLY A 72 3.10 14.79 -7.11
C GLY A 72 4.42 14.70 -6.34
N LYS A 73 4.43 14.16 -5.10
CA LYS A 73 5.65 13.96 -4.28
C LYS A 73 6.76 13.25 -5.02
N THR A 74 6.43 12.19 -5.77
CA THR A 74 7.41 11.37 -6.49
C THR A 74 8.27 12.20 -7.43
N ALA A 75 7.69 13.11 -8.20
CA ALA A 75 8.45 14.04 -9.03
C ALA A 75 9.20 15.08 -8.17
N GLY A 76 8.60 15.51 -7.06
CA GLY A 76 9.21 16.47 -6.13
C GLY A 76 10.53 16.01 -5.53
N TYR A 77 10.70 14.71 -5.27
CA TYR A 77 11.96 14.15 -4.79
C TYR A 77 12.74 13.41 -5.88
N GLY A 78 12.07 12.75 -6.82
CA GLY A 78 12.70 11.90 -7.82
C GLY A 78 13.48 12.69 -8.86
N LEU A 79 12.90 13.73 -9.44
CA LEU A 79 13.58 14.57 -10.45
C LEU A 79 14.87 15.18 -9.93
N PRO A 80 14.90 15.88 -8.77
CA PRO A 80 16.12 16.44 -8.23
C PRO A 80 17.11 15.36 -7.77
N ALA A 81 16.64 14.20 -7.29
CA ALA A 81 17.53 13.09 -6.93
C ALA A 81 18.27 12.53 -8.16
N LEU A 82 17.55 12.32 -9.28
CA LEU A 82 18.16 11.94 -10.56
C LEU A 82 19.17 12.99 -11.04
N GLN A 83 18.79 14.27 -11.01
CA GLN A 83 19.68 15.37 -11.37
C GLN A 83 21.00 15.35 -10.61
N ARG A 84 20.95 15.11 -9.30
CA ARG A 84 22.14 15.12 -8.43
C ARG A 84 23.11 13.98 -8.70
N ILE A 85 22.62 12.83 -9.14
CA ILE A 85 23.47 11.67 -9.45
C ILE A 85 23.87 11.58 -10.92
N LEU A 86 23.15 12.29 -11.81
CA LEU A 86 23.37 12.27 -13.26
C LEU A 86 24.82 12.56 -13.68
N PRO A 87 25.57 13.49 -13.05
CA PRO A 87 26.99 13.71 -13.38
C PRO A 87 27.90 12.50 -13.15
N LYS A 88 27.44 11.50 -12.38
CA LYS A 88 28.16 10.24 -12.07
C LYS A 88 27.67 9.08 -12.91
N ALA A 89 26.64 9.29 -13.74
CA ALA A 89 26.10 8.27 -14.62
C ALA A 89 27.13 7.87 -15.68
N ASN A 90 27.12 6.61 -16.09
CA ASN A 90 27.96 6.14 -17.17
C ASN A 90 27.29 5.00 -17.94
N THR A 91 27.80 4.71 -19.15
CA THR A 91 27.24 3.70 -20.05
C THR A 91 27.99 2.36 -19.98
N SER A 92 28.87 2.18 -19.00
CA SER A 92 29.64 0.94 -18.83
C SER A 92 28.72 -0.26 -18.62
N MET A 93 29.11 -1.41 -19.14
CA MET A 93 28.43 -2.68 -18.81
C MET A 93 28.86 -3.26 -17.45
N SER A 94 29.90 -2.73 -16.82
CA SER A 94 30.43 -3.23 -15.56
C SER A 94 29.50 -2.88 -14.37
N PRO A 95 28.98 -3.86 -13.65
CA PRO A 95 28.13 -3.62 -12.47
C PRO A 95 28.77 -2.75 -11.40
N ALA A 96 30.08 -2.84 -11.23
CA ALA A 96 30.84 -2.04 -10.25
C ALA A 96 30.76 -0.52 -10.50
N ARG A 97 30.38 -0.11 -11.71
CA ARG A 97 30.20 1.29 -12.07
C ARG A 97 28.78 1.82 -11.86
N HIS A 98 27.86 0.95 -11.45
CA HIS A 98 26.46 1.25 -11.19
C HIS A 98 26.07 0.90 -9.74
N PRO A 99 26.74 1.50 -8.73
CA PRO A 99 26.36 1.29 -7.34
C PRO A 99 25.07 2.02 -7.00
N VAL A 100 24.34 1.54 -5.99
CA VAL A 100 23.15 2.24 -5.48
C VAL A 100 23.55 3.60 -4.89
N ARG A 101 23.06 4.69 -5.48
CA ARG A 101 23.31 6.08 -5.05
C ARG A 101 22.06 6.73 -4.46
N VAL A 102 20.88 6.36 -4.97
CA VAL A 102 19.60 6.81 -4.45
C VAL A 102 18.83 5.58 -3.96
N LEU A 103 18.42 5.61 -2.70
CA LEU A 103 17.59 4.59 -2.09
C LEU A 103 16.25 5.20 -1.68
N ILE A 104 15.16 4.63 -2.17
CA ILE A 104 13.79 5.01 -1.79
C ILE A 104 13.17 3.85 -1.02
N LEU A 105 12.67 4.12 0.19
CA LEU A 105 11.92 3.17 0.98
C LEU A 105 10.43 3.48 0.87
N ALA A 106 9.65 2.47 0.55
CA ALA A 106 8.20 2.53 0.44
C ALA A 106 7.55 1.45 1.32
N PRO A 107 6.41 1.73 2.00
CA PRO A 107 5.77 0.80 2.92
C PRO A 107 5.20 -0.45 2.25
N THR A 108 4.73 -0.32 1.01
CA THR A 108 4.03 -1.38 0.30
C THR A 108 4.68 -1.72 -1.04
N ARG A 109 4.41 -2.91 -1.53
CA ARG A 109 4.90 -3.41 -2.82
C ARG A 109 4.38 -2.57 -3.98
N GLU A 110 3.10 -2.26 -3.93
CA GLU A 110 2.38 -1.49 -4.93
C GLU A 110 2.97 -0.09 -5.05
N LEU A 111 3.19 0.59 -3.93
CA LEU A 111 3.81 1.91 -3.93
C LEU A 111 5.26 1.84 -4.43
N ALA A 112 6.02 0.81 -4.04
CA ALA A 112 7.38 0.63 -4.52
C ALA A 112 7.43 0.47 -6.06
N VAL A 113 6.51 -0.32 -6.63
CA VAL A 113 6.38 -0.49 -8.08
C VAL A 113 5.98 0.82 -8.75
N GLN A 114 4.96 1.52 -8.24
CA GLN A 114 4.48 2.79 -8.77
C GLN A 114 5.56 3.88 -8.76
N VAL A 115 6.32 4.00 -7.66
CA VAL A 115 7.46 4.93 -7.56
C VAL A 115 8.53 4.56 -8.58
N ASN A 116 8.87 3.28 -8.70
CA ASN A 116 9.84 2.80 -9.68
C ASN A 116 9.41 3.09 -11.11
N GLU A 117 8.17 2.85 -11.48
CA GLU A 117 7.64 3.15 -12.82
C GLU A 117 7.77 4.64 -13.16
N SER A 118 7.47 5.51 -12.20
CA SER A 118 7.64 6.95 -12.35
C SER A 118 9.11 7.31 -12.56
N LEU A 119 10.03 6.75 -11.76
CA LEU A 119 11.47 7.00 -11.86
C LEU A 119 12.05 6.46 -13.18
N VAL A 120 11.59 5.31 -13.66
CA VAL A 120 11.97 4.77 -14.99
C VAL A 120 11.59 5.76 -16.08
N LYS A 121 10.39 6.33 -16.04
CA LYS A 121 9.94 7.35 -16.99
C LYS A 121 10.80 8.62 -16.89
N TYR A 122 11.08 9.12 -15.68
CA TYR A 122 11.92 10.32 -15.49
C TYR A 122 13.36 10.11 -15.95
N ALA A 123 13.91 8.90 -15.79
CA ALA A 123 15.26 8.55 -16.19
C ALA A 123 15.39 8.08 -17.65
N SER A 124 14.28 7.96 -18.40
CA SER A 124 14.21 7.30 -19.73
C SER A 124 15.19 7.82 -20.78
N LYS A 125 15.60 9.07 -20.70
CA LYS A 125 16.57 9.71 -21.61
C LYS A 125 17.99 9.78 -21.03
N THR A 126 18.23 9.16 -19.85
CA THR A 126 19.51 9.16 -19.16
C THR A 126 20.11 7.75 -19.11
N PRO A 127 21.42 7.60 -18.90
CA PRO A 127 22.04 6.28 -18.73
C PRO A 127 21.85 5.67 -17.33
N LEU A 128 21.07 6.30 -16.44
CA LEU A 128 20.81 5.84 -15.08
C LEU A 128 19.95 4.58 -15.09
N ARG A 129 20.32 3.59 -14.30
CA ARG A 129 19.58 2.34 -14.12
C ARG A 129 18.70 2.44 -12.90
N VAL A 130 17.43 2.20 -13.09
CA VAL A 130 16.39 2.23 -12.05
C VAL A 130 15.90 0.82 -11.78
N GLY A 131 15.70 0.45 -10.52
CA GLY A 131 15.23 -0.87 -10.17
C GLY A 131 14.40 -0.88 -8.89
N VAL A 132 13.64 -1.96 -8.70
CA VAL A 132 12.77 -2.14 -7.54
C VAL A 132 12.90 -3.53 -6.93
N VAL A 133 12.87 -3.59 -5.59
CA VAL A 133 12.84 -4.83 -4.83
C VAL A 133 11.73 -4.80 -3.78
N TYR A 134 10.93 -5.87 -3.72
CA TYR A 134 9.81 -6.00 -2.80
C TYR A 134 9.52 -7.46 -2.46
N GLY A 135 8.91 -7.69 -1.32
CA GLY A 135 8.62 -9.02 -0.82
C GLY A 135 7.44 -9.71 -1.52
N GLY A 136 7.28 -11.03 -1.30
CA GLY A 136 6.16 -11.83 -1.79
C GLY A 136 6.22 -12.27 -3.24
N VAL A 137 7.36 -12.11 -3.88
CA VAL A 137 7.72 -12.65 -5.19
C VAL A 137 9.10 -13.30 -5.10
N ASP A 138 9.49 -14.07 -6.12
CA ASP A 138 10.81 -14.70 -6.14
C ASP A 138 11.93 -13.65 -6.00
N ILE A 139 12.90 -13.96 -5.14
CA ILE A 139 14.05 -13.10 -4.85
C ILE A 139 15.11 -13.13 -5.96
N LYS A 140 15.22 -14.25 -6.70
CA LYS A 140 16.30 -14.48 -7.68
C LYS A 140 16.32 -13.44 -8.82
N PRO A 141 15.19 -13.12 -9.50
CA PRO A 141 15.21 -12.11 -10.56
C PRO A 141 15.63 -10.73 -10.04
N GLN A 142 15.25 -10.40 -8.79
CA GLN A 142 15.64 -9.14 -8.15
C GLN A 142 17.15 -9.14 -7.83
N ALA A 143 17.68 -10.25 -7.33
CA ALA A 143 19.11 -10.39 -7.07
C ALA A 143 19.93 -10.26 -8.37
N ASP A 144 19.46 -10.84 -9.47
CA ASP A 144 20.13 -10.73 -10.78
C ASP A 144 20.08 -9.30 -11.34
N MET A 145 18.99 -8.58 -11.14
CA MET A 145 18.89 -7.16 -11.47
C MET A 145 19.90 -6.34 -10.65
N LEU A 146 19.96 -6.55 -9.33
CA LEU A 146 20.91 -5.86 -8.45
C LEU A 146 22.37 -6.15 -8.80
N ARG A 147 22.71 -7.42 -9.15
CA ARG A 147 24.06 -7.80 -9.58
C ARG A 147 24.49 -7.14 -10.89
N ARG A 148 23.54 -6.80 -11.78
CA ARG A 148 23.83 -6.03 -13.01
C ARG A 148 24.13 -4.56 -12.73
N GLY A 149 23.85 -4.08 -11.52
CA GLY A 149 24.06 -2.71 -11.08
C GLY A 149 22.85 -1.82 -11.33
N VAL A 150 22.50 -1.03 -10.31
CA VAL A 150 21.35 -0.12 -10.28
C VAL A 150 21.74 1.12 -9.47
N GLU A 151 21.61 2.33 -10.04
CA GLU A 151 21.93 3.56 -9.32
C GLU A 151 20.75 4.06 -8.48
N VAL A 152 19.52 3.82 -8.91
CA VAL A 152 18.31 4.24 -8.20
C VAL A 152 17.51 3.00 -7.84
N LEU A 153 17.42 2.75 -6.54
CA LEU A 153 16.75 1.57 -6.00
C LEU A 153 15.55 1.97 -5.16
N THR A 154 14.36 1.49 -5.55
CA THR A 154 13.17 1.55 -4.71
C THR A 154 12.99 0.21 -4.00
N ALA A 155 12.66 0.23 -2.71
CA ALA A 155 12.60 -1.00 -1.94
C ALA A 155 11.52 -0.96 -0.85
N THR A 156 10.92 -2.13 -0.56
CA THR A 156 10.25 -2.35 0.73
C THR A 156 11.28 -2.76 1.78
N PRO A 157 11.16 -2.29 3.05
CA PRO A 157 12.22 -2.45 4.06
C PRO A 157 12.69 -3.89 4.25
N GLY A 158 11.80 -4.85 4.50
CA GLY A 158 12.18 -6.24 4.75
C GLY A 158 12.94 -6.87 3.57
N ARG A 159 12.46 -6.70 2.32
CA ARG A 159 13.11 -7.28 1.14
C ARG A 159 14.49 -6.66 0.87
N LEU A 160 14.68 -5.39 1.19
CA LEU A 160 15.99 -4.76 1.10
C LEU A 160 16.98 -5.41 2.06
N LEU A 161 16.54 -5.70 3.29
CA LEU A 161 17.35 -6.41 4.28
C LEU A 161 17.67 -7.83 3.82
N ASP A 162 16.72 -8.59 3.25
CA ASP A 162 16.96 -9.91 2.67
C ASP A 162 18.08 -9.86 1.60
N HIS A 163 18.04 -8.88 0.71
CA HIS A 163 19.07 -8.69 -0.33
C HIS A 163 20.43 -8.27 0.26
N HIS A 164 20.43 -7.45 1.30
CA HIS A 164 21.66 -7.04 1.97
C HIS A 164 22.33 -8.23 2.69
N GLU A 165 21.56 -9.00 3.43
CA GLU A 165 22.03 -10.22 4.13
C GLU A 165 22.50 -11.29 3.14
N GLY A 166 21.80 -11.45 2.02
CA GLY A 166 22.17 -12.32 0.91
C GLY A 166 23.34 -11.81 0.06
N GLY A 167 23.92 -10.64 0.37
CA GLY A 167 25.05 -10.05 -0.36
C GLY A 167 24.73 -9.63 -1.80
N SER A 168 23.44 -9.49 -2.16
CA SER A 168 23.01 -9.11 -3.50
C SER A 168 23.06 -7.60 -3.74
N VAL A 169 23.07 -6.78 -2.68
CA VAL A 169 23.08 -5.33 -2.74
C VAL A 169 24.15 -4.74 -1.82
N ASN A 170 24.83 -3.71 -2.30
CA ASN A 170 25.79 -2.92 -1.52
C ASN A 170 25.26 -1.49 -1.40
N LEU A 171 25.04 -1.04 -0.16
CA LEU A 171 24.48 0.26 0.17
C LEU A 171 25.55 1.30 0.58
N SER A 172 26.82 0.94 0.53
CA SER A 172 27.93 1.81 1.00
C SER A 172 28.15 3.08 0.19
N GLN A 173 27.52 3.20 -0.98
CA GLN A 173 27.65 4.37 -1.86
C GLN A 173 26.35 5.17 -1.99
N VAL A 174 25.36 4.93 -1.12
CA VAL A 174 24.11 5.68 -1.10
C VAL A 174 24.40 7.12 -0.69
N GLU A 175 24.00 8.05 -1.55
CA GLU A 175 24.17 9.49 -1.38
C GLU A 175 22.87 10.19 -0.95
N ILE A 176 21.74 9.64 -1.37
CA ILE A 176 20.40 10.16 -1.07
C ILE A 176 19.54 9.00 -0.60
N VAL A 177 18.87 9.17 0.55
CA VAL A 177 17.85 8.24 1.02
C VAL A 177 16.53 8.97 1.20
N ILE A 178 15.46 8.34 0.76
CA ILE A 178 14.11 8.89 0.74
C ILE A 178 13.19 7.92 1.47
N LEU A 179 12.48 8.42 2.48
CA LEU A 179 11.38 7.69 3.11
C LEU A 179 10.07 8.24 2.54
N ASP A 180 9.36 7.46 1.74
CA ASP A 180 8.05 7.85 1.20
C ASP A 180 6.93 7.18 2.02
N GLU A 181 5.92 7.93 2.39
CA GLU A 181 4.84 7.55 3.31
C GLU A 181 5.40 7.01 4.65
N ALA A 182 6.23 7.84 5.31
CA ALA A 182 6.92 7.46 6.55
C ALA A 182 5.96 7.13 7.70
N ASP A 183 4.85 7.86 7.85
CA ASP A 183 3.76 7.56 8.78
C ASP A 183 3.26 6.12 8.61
N ARG A 184 2.99 5.74 7.38
CA ARG A 184 2.51 4.41 7.04
C ARG A 184 3.53 3.31 7.32
N MET A 185 4.82 3.58 7.12
CA MET A 185 5.87 2.62 7.50
C MET A 185 5.89 2.39 9.01
N LEU A 186 5.62 3.43 9.81
CA LEU A 186 5.51 3.31 11.27
C LEU A 186 4.27 2.53 11.69
N ASP A 187 3.11 2.81 11.10
CA ASP A 187 1.86 2.08 11.35
C ASP A 187 1.97 0.58 11.06
N MET A 188 2.77 0.23 10.05
CA MET A 188 3.05 -1.17 9.68
C MET A 188 4.14 -1.82 10.53
N GLY A 189 4.71 -1.11 11.50
CA GLY A 189 5.72 -1.63 12.41
C GLY A 189 7.13 -1.72 11.83
N PHE A 190 7.42 -1.06 10.69
CA PHE A 190 8.74 -1.11 10.05
C PHE A 190 9.81 -0.24 10.70
N LEU A 191 9.54 0.39 11.85
CA LEU A 191 10.54 1.22 12.55
C LEU A 191 11.86 0.48 12.84
N PRO A 192 11.86 -0.78 13.31
CA PRO A 192 13.10 -1.55 13.50
C PRO A 192 13.88 -1.76 12.20
N ASP A 193 13.18 -2.14 11.11
CA ASP A 193 13.80 -2.39 9.82
C ASP A 193 14.39 -1.12 9.20
N ILE A 194 13.64 0.00 9.27
CA ILE A 194 14.13 1.32 8.82
C ILE A 194 15.38 1.70 9.60
N SER A 195 15.37 1.58 10.93
CA SER A 195 16.51 1.90 11.78
C SER A 195 17.74 1.05 11.42
N ARG A 196 17.52 -0.23 11.15
CA ARG A 196 18.57 -1.16 10.71
C ARG A 196 19.16 -0.76 9.37
N ILE A 197 18.29 -0.46 8.37
CA ILE A 197 18.72 0.03 7.05
C ILE A 197 19.54 1.30 7.17
N LEU A 198 19.04 2.30 7.93
CA LEU A 198 19.71 3.59 8.10
C LEU A 198 21.11 3.48 8.71
N ASN A 199 21.34 2.47 9.57
CA ASN A 199 22.66 2.17 10.14
C ASN A 199 23.63 1.53 9.14
N LEU A 200 23.13 0.90 8.05
CA LEU A 200 23.94 0.35 6.97
C LEU A 200 24.41 1.42 5.98
N LEU A 201 23.76 2.59 5.96
CA LEU A 201 24.04 3.66 5.00
C LEU A 201 25.23 4.54 5.44
N PRO A 202 25.93 5.17 4.47
CA PRO A 202 26.97 6.16 4.78
C PRO A 202 26.47 7.29 5.68
N LYS A 203 27.32 7.74 6.61
CA LYS A 203 27.00 8.87 7.50
C LYS A 203 26.79 10.18 6.73
N LYS A 204 27.57 10.40 5.65
CA LYS A 204 27.46 11.57 4.79
C LYS A 204 26.50 11.27 3.64
N ARG A 205 25.25 11.63 3.82
CA ARG A 205 24.19 11.49 2.82
C ARG A 205 23.13 12.58 3.01
N GLN A 206 22.33 12.81 2.00
CA GLN A 206 21.11 13.62 2.09
C GLN A 206 19.95 12.72 2.49
N ASN A 207 19.09 13.19 3.38
CA ASN A 207 17.92 12.47 3.86
C ASN A 207 16.66 13.24 3.51
N LEU A 208 15.70 12.56 2.91
CA LEU A 208 14.40 13.11 2.55
C LEU A 208 13.32 12.27 3.21
N MET A 209 12.34 12.89 3.82
CA MET A 209 11.22 12.20 4.43
C MET A 209 9.91 12.85 4.01
N PHE A 210 9.02 12.05 3.46
CA PHE A 210 7.68 12.47 3.05
C PHE A 210 6.63 11.70 3.83
N SER A 211 5.65 12.41 4.37
CA SER A 211 4.58 11.85 5.20
C SER A 211 3.29 12.63 4.99
N ALA A 212 2.14 11.97 5.11
CA ALA A 212 0.85 12.66 5.08
C ALA A 212 0.51 13.24 6.47
N THR A 213 1.00 12.62 7.55
CA THR A 213 0.75 13.02 8.93
C THR A 213 2.05 13.22 9.70
N PHE A 214 1.99 14.03 10.77
CA PHE A 214 3.11 14.28 11.66
C PHE A 214 2.76 13.90 13.11
N SER A 215 2.51 12.62 13.31
CA SER A 215 2.36 12.07 14.66
C SER A 215 3.63 12.28 15.50
N PRO A 216 3.56 12.14 16.82
CA PRO A 216 4.75 12.21 17.69
C PRO A 216 5.84 11.22 17.27
N GLU A 217 5.45 10.03 16.80
CA GLU A 217 6.36 8.96 16.33
C GLU A 217 7.07 9.38 15.04
N VAL A 218 6.33 9.97 14.07
CA VAL A 218 6.91 10.50 12.82
C VAL A 218 7.89 11.62 13.13
N LYS A 219 7.55 12.53 14.04
CA LYS A 219 8.45 13.61 14.49
C LYS A 219 9.70 13.07 15.18
N LYS A 220 9.57 12.02 15.99
CA LYS A 220 10.71 11.34 16.63
C LYS A 220 11.61 10.68 15.60
N LEU A 221 11.05 9.99 14.60
CA LEU A 221 11.81 9.43 13.50
C LEU A 221 12.55 10.52 12.73
N ALA A 222 11.86 11.63 12.39
CA ALA A 222 12.44 12.77 11.70
C ALA A 222 13.63 13.37 12.48
N GLY A 223 13.49 13.56 13.78
CA GLY A 223 14.55 14.09 14.64
C GLY A 223 15.81 13.22 14.70
N ASN A 224 15.65 11.89 14.56
CA ASN A 224 16.77 10.94 14.54
C ASN A 224 17.39 10.77 13.15
N PHE A 225 16.65 11.06 12.10
CA PHE A 225 17.00 10.76 10.73
C PHE A 225 17.46 11.98 9.93
N LEU A 226 16.78 13.14 10.09
CA LEU A 226 17.03 14.35 9.33
C LEU A 226 18.01 15.29 10.04
N ARG A 227 18.78 16.04 9.26
CA ARG A 227 19.74 17.04 9.75
C ARG A 227 19.32 18.42 9.30
N ASN A 228 18.87 19.25 10.24
CA ASN A 228 18.38 20.62 9.95
C ASN A 228 17.46 20.65 8.72
N PRO A 229 16.39 19.84 8.69
CA PRO A 229 15.57 19.72 7.50
C PRO A 229 14.81 21.01 7.21
N VAL A 230 14.63 21.29 5.92
CA VAL A 230 13.65 22.27 5.47
C VAL A 230 12.28 21.61 5.54
N LEU A 231 11.36 22.23 6.28
CA LEU A 231 9.96 21.81 6.29
C LEU A 231 9.29 22.34 5.02
N VAL A 232 8.86 21.43 4.18
CA VAL A 232 8.05 21.70 2.99
C VAL A 232 6.64 21.26 3.30
N GLU A 233 5.81 22.20 3.66
CA GLU A 233 4.41 21.98 3.99
C GLU A 233 3.56 22.61 2.90
N VAL A 234 2.94 21.78 2.09
CA VAL A 234 1.83 22.25 1.28
C VAL A 234 0.67 22.32 2.24
N ALA A 235 0.16 23.55 2.42
CA ALA A 235 -1.02 23.78 3.23
C ALA A 235 -2.00 22.63 2.93
N ARG A 236 -2.42 21.93 3.97
CA ARG A 236 -3.55 21.02 3.82
C ARG A 236 -4.61 21.88 3.16
N GLU A 237 -4.78 21.73 1.87
CA GLU A 237 -6.07 22.09 1.34
C GLU A 237 -6.99 21.21 2.17
N ASN A 238 -7.68 21.80 3.11
CA ASN A 238 -8.86 21.19 3.75
C ASN A 238 -9.88 20.82 2.66
N ALA A 239 -9.53 21.11 1.42
CA ALA A 239 -10.22 20.86 0.20
C ALA A 239 -10.67 19.40 0.02
N THR A 240 -9.99 18.40 0.58
CA THR A 240 -10.52 17.02 0.47
C THR A 240 -11.73 16.83 1.36
N ALA A 241 -11.79 17.49 2.53
CA ALA A 241 -12.99 17.46 3.37
C ALA A 241 -14.08 18.42 2.86
N ASP A 242 -13.68 19.53 2.21
CA ASP A 242 -14.61 20.53 1.68
C ASP A 242 -15.16 20.16 0.28
N THR A 243 -14.44 19.35 -0.49
CA THR A 243 -14.84 18.90 -1.84
C THR A 243 -15.54 17.54 -1.83
N VAL A 244 -15.46 16.78 -0.72
CA VAL A 244 -16.09 15.47 -0.57
C VAL A 244 -17.36 15.60 0.24
N GLU A 245 -18.50 15.27 -0.38
CA GLU A 245 -19.77 15.08 0.32
C GLU A 245 -19.65 13.85 1.22
N GLN A 246 -19.77 14.04 2.55
CA GLN A 246 -19.62 12.97 3.53
C GLN A 246 -20.99 12.64 4.13
N ILE A 247 -21.43 11.40 3.91
CA ILE A 247 -22.73 10.90 4.37
C ILE A 247 -22.50 9.75 5.35
N VAL A 248 -23.13 9.81 6.49
CA VAL A 248 -23.09 8.73 7.49
C VAL A 248 -24.50 8.14 7.60
N TYR A 249 -24.61 6.85 7.30
CA TYR A 249 -25.84 6.11 7.51
C TYR A 249 -25.74 5.29 8.79
N GLN A 250 -26.72 5.47 9.67
CA GLN A 250 -26.94 4.60 10.82
C GLN A 250 -27.69 3.36 10.35
N VAL A 251 -27.07 2.20 10.47
CA VAL A 251 -27.62 0.94 9.96
C VAL A 251 -27.57 -0.15 11.05
N HIS A 252 -28.46 -1.12 10.96
CA HIS A 252 -28.35 -2.31 11.79
C HIS A 252 -27.31 -3.28 11.20
N ASP A 253 -26.54 -3.96 12.05
CA ASP A 253 -25.44 -4.83 11.60
C ASP A 253 -25.90 -5.93 10.62
N SER A 254 -27.05 -6.53 10.89
CA SER A 254 -27.64 -7.56 10.00
C SER A 254 -28.12 -7.01 8.63
N GLU A 255 -28.32 -5.71 8.50
CA GLU A 255 -28.86 -5.05 7.30
C GLU A 255 -27.78 -4.37 6.46
N LYS A 256 -26.56 -4.22 6.99
CA LYS A 256 -25.43 -3.52 6.36
C LYS A 256 -25.19 -3.93 4.91
N THR A 257 -25.19 -5.24 4.62
CA THR A 257 -24.94 -5.74 3.27
C THR A 257 -26.07 -5.42 2.31
N ASP A 258 -27.32 -5.50 2.76
CA ASP A 258 -28.48 -5.18 1.94
C ASP A 258 -28.56 -3.68 1.63
N VAL A 259 -28.29 -2.82 2.62
CA VAL A 259 -28.16 -1.38 2.45
C VAL A 259 -27.04 -1.04 1.46
N LEU A 260 -25.87 -1.68 1.56
CA LEU A 260 -24.79 -1.48 0.60
C LEU A 260 -25.23 -1.84 -0.83
N ILE A 261 -25.93 -2.97 -1.02
CA ILE A 261 -26.42 -3.39 -2.34
C ILE A 261 -27.37 -2.35 -2.91
N ASP A 262 -28.26 -1.81 -2.08
CA ASP A 262 -29.22 -0.79 -2.51
C ASP A 262 -28.52 0.53 -2.88
N ILE A 263 -27.49 0.94 -2.13
CA ILE A 263 -26.63 2.09 -2.46
C ILE A 263 -25.95 1.86 -3.81
N LEU A 264 -25.28 0.72 -3.99
CA LEU A 264 -24.53 0.42 -5.23
C LEU A 264 -25.43 0.38 -6.47
N LYS A 265 -26.70 -0.03 -6.32
CA LYS A 265 -27.65 -0.16 -7.44
C LYS A 265 -28.44 1.11 -7.74
N GLY A 266 -28.56 2.04 -6.78
CA GLY A 266 -29.53 3.12 -6.90
C GLY A 266 -29.07 4.53 -6.57
N ASP A 267 -27.87 4.73 -6.07
CA ASP A 267 -27.39 6.04 -5.63
C ASP A 267 -26.31 6.65 -6.56
N GLY A 268 -26.22 6.20 -7.81
CA GLY A 268 -25.39 6.84 -8.84
C GLY A 268 -25.94 8.22 -9.25
N GLU A 269 -25.14 8.99 -10.01
CA GLU A 269 -25.47 10.38 -10.37
C GLU A 269 -26.85 10.54 -11.03
N ASP A 270 -27.29 9.56 -11.81
CA ASP A 270 -28.59 9.55 -12.48
C ASP A 270 -29.63 8.66 -11.78
N GLY A 271 -29.43 8.32 -10.50
CA GLY A 271 -30.26 7.33 -9.80
C GLY A 271 -30.05 5.89 -10.27
N GLY A 272 -28.99 5.65 -11.03
CA GLY A 272 -28.55 4.36 -11.52
C GLY A 272 -27.47 3.69 -10.64
N PRO A 273 -26.83 2.63 -11.15
CA PRO A 273 -25.78 1.95 -10.41
C PRO A 273 -24.50 2.80 -10.29
N ILE A 274 -23.88 2.75 -9.13
CA ILE A 274 -22.56 3.36 -8.92
C ILE A 274 -21.51 2.49 -9.61
N LYS A 275 -20.69 3.10 -10.45
CA LYS A 275 -19.57 2.48 -11.11
C LYS A 275 -18.23 3.00 -10.54
N GLN A 276 -17.21 2.12 -10.55
CA GLN A 276 -15.87 2.46 -10.03
C GLN A 276 -15.88 2.99 -8.60
N VAL A 277 -16.29 2.13 -7.68
CA VAL A 277 -16.31 2.41 -6.25
C VAL A 277 -15.37 1.48 -5.48
N ILE A 278 -14.68 2.03 -4.48
CA ILE A 278 -13.95 1.24 -3.50
C ILE A 278 -14.77 1.12 -2.21
N VAL A 279 -14.89 -0.12 -1.71
CA VAL A 279 -15.60 -0.45 -0.48
C VAL A 279 -14.59 -0.92 0.55
N PHE A 280 -14.44 -0.16 1.62
CA PHE A 280 -13.50 -0.47 2.69
C PHE A 280 -14.12 -1.34 3.78
N VAL A 281 -13.40 -2.39 4.17
CA VAL A 281 -13.74 -3.30 5.27
C VAL A 281 -12.56 -3.50 6.20
N ASN A 282 -12.81 -3.77 7.48
CA ASN A 282 -11.74 -3.94 8.47
C ASN A 282 -11.10 -5.34 8.43
N ALA A 283 -11.86 -6.37 8.02
CA ALA A 283 -11.39 -7.76 8.07
C ALA A 283 -11.31 -8.41 6.68
N LYS A 284 -10.22 -9.17 6.42
CA LYS A 284 -10.02 -9.91 5.17
C LYS A 284 -11.11 -10.95 4.88
N ILE A 285 -11.70 -11.55 5.91
CA ILE A 285 -12.83 -12.48 5.77
C ILE A 285 -14.06 -11.75 5.25
N THR A 286 -14.35 -10.57 5.80
CA THR A 286 -15.45 -9.70 5.36
C THR A 286 -15.23 -9.27 3.92
N CYS A 287 -14.00 -8.88 3.56
CA CYS A 287 -13.61 -8.48 2.21
C CYS A 287 -14.01 -9.56 1.17
N ARG A 288 -13.56 -10.81 1.39
CA ARG A 288 -13.85 -11.93 0.49
C ARG A 288 -15.35 -12.27 0.42
N ARG A 289 -16.02 -12.32 1.59
CA ARG A 289 -17.45 -12.63 1.65
C ARG A 289 -18.30 -11.57 0.94
N LEU A 290 -17.98 -10.31 1.17
CA LEU A 290 -18.71 -9.19 0.60
C LEU A 290 -18.57 -9.16 -0.92
N ALA A 291 -17.35 -9.27 -1.47
CA ALA A 291 -17.13 -9.36 -2.92
C ALA A 291 -17.91 -10.52 -3.55
N SER A 292 -17.86 -11.72 -2.93
CA SER A 292 -18.63 -12.88 -3.40
C SER A 292 -20.15 -12.63 -3.34
N THR A 293 -20.65 -11.96 -2.32
CA THR A 293 -22.08 -11.64 -2.18
C THR A 293 -22.52 -10.64 -3.24
N LEU A 294 -21.73 -9.59 -3.49
CA LEU A 294 -21.99 -8.60 -4.53
C LEU A 294 -22.02 -9.25 -5.92
N SER A 295 -21.08 -10.14 -6.22
CA SER A 295 -21.04 -10.86 -7.50
C SER A 295 -22.29 -11.74 -7.70
N ARG A 296 -22.79 -12.41 -6.64
CA ARG A 296 -24.03 -13.24 -6.73
C ARG A 296 -25.27 -12.42 -7.04
N VAL A 297 -25.33 -11.14 -6.64
CA VAL A 297 -26.47 -10.25 -6.92
C VAL A 297 -26.28 -9.45 -8.21
N GLY A 298 -25.28 -9.83 -9.02
CA GLY A 298 -25.03 -9.27 -10.35
C GLY A 298 -24.27 -7.94 -10.37
N ILE A 299 -23.52 -7.62 -9.29
CA ILE A 299 -22.62 -6.48 -9.24
C ILE A 299 -21.21 -6.99 -9.53
N SER A 300 -20.50 -6.43 -10.53
CA SER A 300 -19.13 -6.80 -10.85
C SER A 300 -18.19 -6.34 -9.73
N ALA A 301 -17.76 -7.29 -8.86
CA ALA A 301 -16.96 -7.00 -7.69
C ALA A 301 -15.78 -7.95 -7.54
N ASP A 302 -14.63 -7.42 -7.15
CA ASP A 302 -13.48 -8.23 -6.72
C ASP A 302 -12.93 -7.72 -5.38
N ALA A 303 -12.11 -8.55 -4.73
CA ALA A 303 -11.55 -8.29 -3.42
C ALA A 303 -10.03 -8.06 -3.48
N ILE A 304 -9.51 -7.12 -2.67
CA ILE A 304 -8.07 -6.98 -2.42
C ILE A 304 -7.80 -7.10 -0.92
N HIS A 305 -7.09 -8.16 -0.51
CA HIS A 305 -6.72 -8.42 0.89
C HIS A 305 -5.37 -9.16 0.98
N GLY A 306 -4.82 -9.24 2.18
CA GLY A 306 -3.47 -9.77 2.42
C GLY A 306 -3.26 -11.25 2.06
N ASP A 307 -4.33 -12.06 1.95
CA ASP A 307 -4.21 -13.49 1.59
C ASP A 307 -4.16 -13.72 0.07
N LYS A 308 -4.44 -12.71 -0.76
CA LYS A 308 -4.25 -12.80 -2.22
C LYS A 308 -2.76 -12.70 -2.57
N THR A 309 -2.34 -13.47 -3.56
CA THR A 309 -1.00 -13.34 -4.15
C THR A 309 -0.82 -11.97 -4.79
N GLN A 310 0.44 -11.58 -5.03
CA GLN A 310 0.72 -10.29 -5.65
C GLN A 310 0.14 -10.21 -7.08
N GLU A 311 0.21 -11.31 -7.82
CA GLU A 311 -0.35 -11.41 -9.17
C GLU A 311 -1.88 -11.22 -9.17
N GLU A 312 -2.58 -11.89 -8.26
CA GLU A 312 -4.04 -11.74 -8.11
C GLU A 312 -4.44 -10.31 -7.71
N ARG A 313 -3.63 -9.65 -6.86
CA ARG A 313 -3.88 -8.26 -6.45
C ARG A 313 -3.70 -7.28 -7.62
N MET A 314 -2.64 -7.46 -8.40
CA MET A 314 -2.38 -6.65 -9.59
C MET A 314 -3.45 -6.86 -10.65
N ALA A 315 -3.87 -8.11 -10.89
CA ALA A 315 -4.94 -8.44 -11.82
C ALA A 315 -6.28 -7.77 -11.43
N ALA A 316 -6.66 -7.86 -10.13
CA ALA A 316 -7.86 -7.20 -9.62
C ALA A 316 -7.82 -5.67 -9.77
N LEU A 317 -6.64 -5.07 -9.52
CA LEU A 317 -6.43 -3.64 -9.66
C LEU A 317 -6.52 -3.20 -11.14
N GLU A 318 -5.92 -3.95 -12.05
CA GLU A 318 -6.00 -3.65 -13.48
C GLU A 318 -7.41 -3.80 -14.03
N ALA A 319 -8.13 -4.86 -13.66
CA ALA A 319 -9.52 -5.07 -14.03
C ALA A 319 -10.41 -3.92 -13.52
N PHE A 320 -10.16 -3.45 -12.30
CA PHE A 320 -10.85 -2.28 -11.75
C PHE A 320 -10.51 -0.99 -12.52
N LYS A 321 -9.23 -0.73 -12.82
CA LYS A 321 -8.81 0.44 -13.61
C LYS A 321 -9.39 0.45 -15.04
N LYS A 322 -9.57 -0.73 -15.63
CA LYS A 322 -10.21 -0.90 -16.96
C LYS A 322 -11.73 -0.81 -16.92
N GLY A 323 -12.34 -0.77 -15.74
CA GLY A 323 -13.81 -0.76 -15.58
C GLY A 323 -14.47 -2.13 -15.77
N GLU A 324 -13.70 -3.22 -15.87
CA GLU A 324 -14.19 -4.60 -15.93
C GLU A 324 -14.77 -5.03 -14.58
N VAL A 325 -14.20 -4.51 -13.50
CA VAL A 325 -14.69 -4.60 -12.12
C VAL A 325 -15.22 -3.24 -11.70
N GLU A 326 -16.48 -3.17 -11.29
CA GLU A 326 -17.13 -1.91 -10.88
C GLU A 326 -16.90 -1.61 -9.40
N VAL A 327 -16.81 -2.65 -8.55
CA VAL A 327 -16.69 -2.52 -7.09
C VAL A 327 -15.43 -3.25 -6.62
N LEU A 328 -14.50 -2.50 -6.04
CA LEU A 328 -13.31 -3.06 -5.42
C LEU A 328 -13.49 -3.11 -3.92
N VAL A 329 -13.63 -4.30 -3.34
CA VAL A 329 -13.70 -4.46 -1.88
C VAL A 329 -12.29 -4.62 -1.34
N ALA A 330 -11.89 -3.78 -0.39
CA ALA A 330 -10.51 -3.75 0.08
C ALA A 330 -10.39 -3.57 1.60
N THR A 331 -9.35 -4.19 2.18
CA THR A 331 -8.90 -3.84 3.53
C THR A 331 -7.92 -2.66 3.48
N ASP A 332 -7.82 -1.89 4.56
CA ASP A 332 -6.90 -0.73 4.63
C ASP A 332 -5.47 -1.10 4.22
N VAL A 333 -4.94 -2.17 4.80
CA VAL A 333 -3.58 -2.63 4.51
C VAL A 333 -3.40 -2.96 3.02
N ALA A 334 -4.40 -3.55 2.39
CA ALA A 334 -4.31 -3.96 0.99
C ALA A 334 -4.62 -2.81 0.01
N ALA A 335 -5.46 -1.86 0.40
CA ALA A 335 -5.77 -0.67 -0.41
C ALA A 335 -4.69 0.42 -0.30
N ARG A 336 -3.85 0.32 0.71
CA ARG A 336 -2.73 1.24 0.91
C ARG A 336 -1.70 1.08 -0.21
N GLY A 337 -1.24 2.21 -0.75
CA GLY A 337 -0.28 2.24 -1.86
C GLY A 337 -0.87 1.91 -3.23
N LEU A 338 -2.18 1.61 -3.34
CA LEU A 338 -2.82 1.48 -4.64
C LEU A 338 -2.95 2.87 -5.28
N ASP A 339 -2.54 2.95 -6.54
CA ASP A 339 -2.79 4.10 -7.39
C ASP A 339 -4.24 4.05 -7.90
N ILE A 340 -5.15 4.36 -6.98
CA ILE A 340 -6.57 4.55 -7.24
C ILE A 340 -6.91 5.93 -6.70
N ALA A 341 -7.18 6.86 -7.58
CA ALA A 341 -7.57 8.22 -7.28
C ALA A 341 -8.75 8.63 -8.18
N GLU A 342 -9.39 9.74 -7.84
CA GLU A 342 -10.47 10.34 -8.63
C GLU A 342 -11.71 9.44 -8.76
N LEU A 343 -11.94 8.60 -7.76
CA LEU A 343 -13.17 7.81 -7.73
C LEU A 343 -14.38 8.71 -7.47
N PRO A 344 -15.51 8.46 -8.12
CA PRO A 344 -16.74 9.22 -7.84
C PRO A 344 -17.25 8.99 -6.41
N VAL A 345 -17.12 7.75 -5.91
CA VAL A 345 -17.64 7.36 -4.60
C VAL A 345 -16.65 6.46 -3.85
N VAL A 346 -16.54 6.68 -2.54
CA VAL A 346 -15.86 5.80 -1.59
C VAL A 346 -16.86 5.35 -0.54
N ILE A 347 -16.91 4.06 -0.23
CA ILE A 347 -17.80 3.53 0.79
C ILE A 347 -17.00 2.89 1.91
N ASN A 348 -17.21 3.37 3.13
CA ASN A 348 -16.73 2.73 4.35
C ASN A 348 -17.83 1.77 4.84
N TYR A 349 -17.76 0.51 4.42
CA TYR A 349 -18.66 -0.53 4.90
C TYR A 349 -18.45 -0.77 6.40
N ASP A 350 -17.19 -0.82 6.85
CA ASP A 350 -16.83 -0.79 8.26
C ASP A 350 -16.20 0.55 8.62
N VAL A 351 -16.61 1.11 9.75
CA VAL A 351 -15.95 2.29 10.33
C VAL A 351 -14.49 1.93 10.64
N PRO A 352 -13.51 2.72 10.19
CA PRO A 352 -12.10 2.41 10.45
C PRO A 352 -11.78 2.50 11.94
N PHE A 353 -10.81 1.70 12.40
CA PHE A 353 -10.35 1.74 13.79
C PHE A 353 -9.57 3.01 14.13
N GLY A 354 -8.83 3.57 13.16
CA GLY A 354 -8.11 4.83 13.28
C GLY A 354 -8.82 5.96 12.53
N ALA A 355 -8.91 7.13 13.16
CA ALA A 355 -9.50 8.31 12.51
C ALA A 355 -8.68 8.78 11.29
N GLU A 356 -7.35 8.60 11.33
CA GLU A 356 -6.45 8.86 10.22
C GLU A 356 -6.74 7.98 9.02
N ASP A 357 -7.08 6.70 9.25
CA ASP A 357 -7.46 5.78 8.17
C ASP A 357 -8.69 6.27 7.41
N TYR A 358 -9.66 6.90 8.10
CA TYR A 358 -10.82 7.52 7.46
C TYR A 358 -10.39 8.57 6.42
N VAL A 359 -9.49 9.47 6.80
CA VAL A 359 -8.98 10.52 5.90
C VAL A 359 -8.25 9.91 4.70
N HIS A 360 -7.47 8.83 4.93
CA HIS A 360 -6.79 8.10 3.87
C HIS A 360 -7.75 7.37 2.92
N ARG A 361 -8.88 6.85 3.43
CA ARG A 361 -9.91 6.20 2.63
C ARG A 361 -10.65 7.21 1.75
N ILE A 362 -11.17 8.29 2.34
CA ILE A 362 -11.91 9.31 1.59
C ILE A 362 -11.03 10.08 0.61
N GLY A 363 -9.72 10.18 0.90
CA GLY A 363 -8.74 10.76 -0.02
C GLY A 363 -8.56 9.98 -1.34
N ARG A 364 -9.37 8.96 -1.64
CA ARG A 364 -9.46 8.30 -2.96
C ARG A 364 -10.47 8.99 -3.87
N THR A 365 -11.25 9.92 -3.36
CA THR A 365 -12.21 10.75 -4.09
C THR A 365 -11.95 12.22 -3.85
N GLY A 366 -12.62 13.12 -4.56
CA GLY A 366 -12.57 14.57 -4.35
C GLY A 366 -11.23 15.23 -4.65
N ARG A 367 -10.43 14.68 -5.57
CA ARG A 367 -9.10 15.23 -5.95
C ARG A 367 -9.17 16.13 -7.17
N ALA A 368 -8.16 16.97 -7.35
CA ALA A 368 -7.99 17.89 -8.49
C ALA A 368 -9.21 18.81 -8.74
N GLY A 369 -9.98 19.14 -7.69
CA GLY A 369 -11.17 20.01 -7.81
C GLY A 369 -12.45 19.26 -8.24
N ALA A 370 -12.40 17.95 -8.45
CA ALA A 370 -13.59 17.15 -8.71
C ALA A 370 -14.40 16.95 -7.42
N LYS A 371 -15.73 16.97 -7.54
CA LYS A 371 -16.63 16.61 -6.43
C LYS A 371 -16.57 15.11 -6.20
N GLY A 372 -16.47 14.70 -4.94
CA GLY A 372 -16.46 13.29 -4.53
C GLY A 372 -17.51 13.01 -3.48
N LYS A 373 -17.90 11.74 -3.34
CA LYS A 373 -18.85 11.28 -2.32
C LYS A 373 -18.22 10.20 -1.44
N ALA A 374 -18.30 10.37 -0.13
CA ALA A 374 -17.88 9.39 0.85
C ALA A 374 -19.08 8.94 1.68
N VAL A 375 -19.39 7.66 1.66
CA VAL A 375 -20.48 7.06 2.44
C VAL A 375 -19.88 6.20 3.54
N MET A 376 -20.40 6.30 4.75
CA MET A 376 -20.01 5.48 5.89
C MET A 376 -21.23 4.77 6.49
N LEU A 377 -21.15 3.45 6.65
CA LEU A 377 -22.19 2.63 7.29
C LEU A 377 -21.80 2.38 8.75
N ALA A 378 -22.36 3.17 9.66
CA ALA A 378 -22.10 3.07 11.08
C ALA A 378 -23.18 2.26 11.80
N THR A 379 -22.78 1.45 12.78
CA THR A 379 -23.69 0.75 13.68
C THR A 379 -23.73 1.46 15.04
N GLY A 380 -24.65 1.04 15.92
CA GLY A 380 -24.71 1.60 17.27
C GLY A 380 -23.43 1.40 18.09
N GLY A 381 -22.65 0.37 17.77
CA GLY A 381 -21.35 0.11 18.41
C GLY A 381 -20.20 1.02 17.97
N ASP A 382 -20.34 1.71 16.84
CA ASP A 382 -19.28 2.49 16.22
C ASP A 382 -19.21 3.96 16.69
N SER A 383 -20.08 4.39 17.59
CA SER A 383 -20.23 5.80 18.01
C SER A 383 -18.91 6.44 18.49
N ARG A 384 -18.07 5.69 19.21
CA ARG A 384 -16.75 6.20 19.67
C ARG A 384 -15.79 6.45 18.50
N LEU A 385 -15.79 5.56 17.51
CA LEU A 385 -14.94 5.69 16.32
C LEU A 385 -15.40 6.88 15.47
N VAL A 386 -16.71 7.04 15.30
CA VAL A 386 -17.31 8.18 14.58
C VAL A 386 -16.94 9.49 15.26
N THR A 387 -17.05 9.57 16.60
CA THR A 387 -16.65 10.76 17.35
C THR A 387 -15.16 11.10 17.16
N ALA A 388 -14.27 10.11 17.17
CA ALA A 388 -12.84 10.35 16.93
C ALA A 388 -12.57 10.88 15.51
N ILE A 389 -13.33 10.41 14.51
CA ILE A 389 -13.25 10.92 13.13
C ILE A 389 -13.74 12.38 13.07
N GLU A 390 -14.85 12.70 13.74
CA GLU A 390 -15.37 14.07 13.82
C GLU A 390 -14.36 15.05 14.44
N GLU A 391 -13.68 14.62 15.52
CA GLU A 391 -12.65 15.43 16.17
C GLU A 391 -11.46 15.69 15.26
N LEU A 392 -11.00 14.67 14.51
CA LEU A 392 -9.88 14.79 13.59
C LEU A 392 -10.23 15.65 12.38
N THR A 393 -11.39 15.43 11.77
CA THR A 393 -11.85 16.15 10.56
C THR A 393 -12.42 17.51 10.86
N LYS A 394 -12.71 17.82 12.13
CA LYS A 394 -13.40 19.02 12.60
C LYS A 394 -14.78 19.21 11.96
N GLN A 395 -15.37 18.13 11.51
CA GLN A 395 -16.73 18.10 10.93
C GLN A 395 -17.66 17.31 11.83
N LYS A 396 -18.91 17.77 11.99
CA LYS A 396 -19.95 17.05 12.70
C LYS A 396 -20.82 16.33 11.71
N PHE A 397 -20.94 15.02 11.87
CA PHE A 397 -21.83 14.21 11.05
C PHE A 397 -23.26 14.28 11.61
N LYS A 398 -24.22 14.18 10.71
CA LYS A 398 -25.63 13.97 11.03
C LYS A 398 -26.01 12.59 10.49
N PRO A 399 -25.89 11.53 11.32
CA PRO A 399 -26.24 10.19 10.86
C PRO A 399 -27.71 10.13 10.43
N GLU A 400 -27.96 9.58 9.26
CA GLU A 400 -29.30 9.33 8.72
C GLU A 400 -29.60 7.85 8.92
N GLU A 401 -30.79 7.53 9.45
CA GLU A 401 -31.23 6.13 9.51
C GLU A 401 -31.50 5.63 8.10
N ARG A 402 -30.92 4.49 7.75
CA ARG A 402 -31.15 3.86 6.46
C ARG A 402 -31.40 2.37 6.62
N HIS A 403 -32.57 1.96 6.16
CA HIS A 403 -32.99 0.57 6.08
C HIS A 403 -32.89 0.05 4.64
N PRO A 404 -32.71 -1.26 4.45
CA PRO A 404 -32.75 -1.83 3.11
C PRO A 404 -34.12 -1.68 2.48
N LEU A 405 -34.17 -1.48 1.18
CA LEU A 405 -35.40 -1.42 0.42
C LEU A 405 -36.19 -2.74 0.55
N SER A 406 -37.49 -2.64 0.70
CA SER A 406 -38.37 -3.80 0.68
C SER A 406 -38.29 -4.53 -0.67
N ARG A 407 -38.71 -5.79 -0.71
CA ARG A 407 -38.68 -6.59 -1.95
C ARG A 407 -39.55 -5.97 -3.06
N GLU A 408 -40.60 -5.25 -2.70
CA GLU A 408 -41.49 -4.55 -3.63
C GLU A 408 -40.82 -3.30 -4.18
N GLU A 409 -40.18 -2.50 -3.35
CA GLU A 409 -39.42 -1.31 -3.75
C GLU A 409 -38.24 -1.67 -4.65
N ARG A 410 -37.49 -2.75 -4.32
CA ARG A 410 -36.44 -3.27 -5.19
C ARG A 410 -36.94 -3.70 -6.55
N ARG A 411 -38.14 -4.32 -6.62
CA ARG A 411 -38.78 -4.69 -7.88
C ARG A 411 -39.22 -3.47 -8.68
N SER A 412 -39.78 -2.47 -8.02
CA SER A 412 -40.16 -1.22 -8.66
C SER A 412 -38.97 -0.47 -9.22
N ARG A 413 -37.91 -0.32 -8.40
CA ARG A 413 -36.73 0.51 -8.73
C ARG A 413 -35.77 -0.17 -9.73
N TYR A 414 -35.60 -1.47 -9.65
CA TYR A 414 -34.64 -2.22 -10.48
C TYR A 414 -35.28 -3.19 -11.47
N GLY A 415 -36.61 -3.41 -11.40
CA GLY A 415 -37.35 -4.34 -12.27
C GLY A 415 -37.59 -3.81 -13.69
N ALA A 416 -37.52 -2.49 -13.89
CA ALA A 416 -37.74 -1.86 -15.19
C ALA A 416 -36.55 -1.97 -16.15
N GLN A 417 -35.34 -2.15 -15.64
CA GLN A 417 -34.11 -2.22 -16.46
C GLN A 417 -33.88 -3.55 -17.22
N ARG A 418 -34.73 -4.59 -17.00
CA ARG A 418 -34.63 -5.87 -17.72
C ARG A 418 -35.49 -5.97 -18.97
N ARG A 419 -36.14 -4.91 -19.45
CA ARG A 419 -37.09 -5.01 -20.58
C ARG A 419 -36.56 -4.51 -21.94
N ASP A 420 -35.38 -3.94 -22.04
CA ASP A 420 -34.78 -3.49 -23.30
C ASP A 420 -33.55 -4.33 -23.68
N GLY A 421 -33.77 -5.58 -23.96
CA GLY A 421 -32.70 -6.47 -24.44
C GLY A 421 -33.27 -7.79 -24.94
N SER A 422 -33.58 -7.85 -26.25
CA SER A 422 -33.86 -9.05 -27.05
C SER A 422 -35.13 -9.83 -26.67
N GLY A 423 -36.24 -9.46 -27.31
CA GLY A 423 -37.34 -10.36 -27.54
C GLY A 423 -36.93 -11.51 -28.48
N GLU A 424 -36.55 -12.63 -27.94
CA GLU A 424 -36.68 -13.92 -28.60
C GLU A 424 -37.61 -14.77 -27.76
N ASP A 425 -38.80 -14.95 -28.33
CA ASP A 425 -39.86 -15.84 -27.89
C ASP A 425 -39.34 -17.28 -27.74
N ARG A 426 -38.98 -17.70 -26.54
CA ARG A 426 -38.80 -19.14 -26.24
C ARG A 426 -40.12 -19.69 -25.75
N PRO A 427 -40.71 -20.70 -26.43
CA PRO A 427 -41.96 -21.27 -26.07
C PRO A 427 -41.93 -21.83 -24.65
N ARG A 428 -42.89 -21.43 -23.83
CA ARG A 428 -43.15 -21.98 -22.49
C ARG A 428 -43.34 -23.49 -22.61
N ARG A 429 -42.33 -24.29 -22.31
CA ARG A 429 -42.50 -25.70 -22.03
C ARG A 429 -43.34 -25.86 -20.77
N GLY A 430 -44.49 -26.52 -20.92
CA GLY A 430 -45.47 -26.79 -19.91
C GLY A 430 -44.84 -27.39 -18.64
N ARG A 431 -45.35 -26.89 -17.54
CA ARG A 431 -45.16 -27.40 -16.19
C ARG A 431 -45.79 -28.78 -16.17
N LYS A 432 -44.99 -29.89 -16.31
CA LYS A 432 -45.41 -31.24 -15.97
C LYS A 432 -45.45 -31.35 -14.47
N ASP A 433 -46.64 -31.56 -13.92
CA ASP A 433 -46.86 -32.03 -12.57
C ASP A 433 -46.14 -33.37 -12.38
N TRP A 434 -45.12 -33.35 -11.57
CA TRP A 434 -44.49 -34.55 -11.02
C TRP A 434 -45.14 -34.80 -9.65
N ARG A 435 -46.36 -35.33 -9.66
CA ARG A 435 -46.91 -36.06 -8.50
C ARG A 435 -46.88 -37.53 -8.79
N ASP A 436 -46.29 -38.21 -7.82
CA ASP A 436 -46.45 -39.64 -7.52
C ASP A 436 -46.28 -40.63 -8.67
N GLU A 437 -45.04 -41.13 -8.83
CA GLU A 437 -44.75 -42.53 -9.18
C GLU A 437 -43.23 -42.70 -9.05
N ASP A 438 -42.81 -43.51 -8.06
CA ASP A 438 -41.61 -44.30 -7.85
C ASP A 438 -41.11 -44.26 -6.41
N ARG A 439 -41.96 -44.84 -5.54
CA ARG A 439 -41.51 -45.41 -4.28
C ARG A 439 -41.32 -46.88 -4.52
N GLU A 440 -40.15 -47.27 -5.06
CA GLU A 440 -39.62 -48.63 -4.87
C GLU A 440 -38.17 -48.64 -5.42
N GLY A 441 -37.19 -48.95 -4.53
CA GLY A 441 -35.90 -49.46 -4.97
C GLY A 441 -34.68 -48.54 -4.99
N ARG A 442 -34.42 -47.72 -3.96
CA ARG A 442 -33.03 -47.28 -3.69
C ARG A 442 -32.62 -47.71 -2.28
N ARG A 443 -31.73 -48.71 -2.23
CA ARG A 443 -31.03 -49.09 -0.99
C ARG A 443 -30.21 -47.88 -0.50
N PRO A 444 -30.14 -47.65 0.82
CA PRO A 444 -29.28 -46.63 1.38
C PRO A 444 -27.81 -46.96 1.07
N VAL A 445 -27.09 -46.01 0.49
CA VAL A 445 -25.62 -46.12 0.40
C VAL A 445 -25.10 -45.82 1.81
N ASP A 446 -24.52 -46.82 2.45
CA ASP A 446 -23.81 -46.68 3.72
C ASP A 446 -22.62 -45.71 3.51
N LEU A 447 -22.77 -44.50 3.97
CA LEU A 447 -21.63 -43.58 4.12
C LEU A 447 -20.77 -44.05 5.29
N PRO A 448 -19.44 -44.13 5.15
CA PRO A 448 -18.57 -44.50 6.26
C PRO A 448 -18.79 -43.54 7.43
N LYS A 449 -19.11 -44.06 8.58
CA LYS A 449 -19.22 -43.26 9.82
C LYS A 449 -17.87 -42.59 10.09
N MET A 450 -17.89 -41.28 10.10
CA MET A 450 -16.73 -40.50 10.60
C MET A 450 -16.45 -40.94 12.05
N PRO A 451 -15.19 -41.19 12.43
CA PRO A 451 -14.83 -41.46 13.80
C PRO A 451 -15.26 -40.30 14.68
N ALA A 452 -15.81 -40.59 15.84
CA ALA A 452 -16.15 -39.57 16.83
C ALA A 452 -14.91 -38.72 17.18
N PRO A 453 -15.06 -37.39 17.40
CA PRO A 453 -13.95 -36.58 17.81
C PRO A 453 -13.35 -37.13 19.10
N VAL A 454 -12.05 -37.41 19.07
CA VAL A 454 -11.29 -37.82 20.26
C VAL A 454 -11.24 -36.61 21.17
N TYR A 455 -11.91 -36.69 22.31
CA TYR A 455 -11.87 -35.68 23.34
C TYR A 455 -10.48 -35.73 24.01
N ASP A 456 -9.73 -34.64 23.94
CA ASP A 456 -8.44 -34.50 24.61
C ASP A 456 -8.66 -33.71 25.92
N PRO A 457 -8.49 -34.32 27.10
CA PRO A 457 -8.71 -33.67 28.40
C PRO A 457 -7.76 -32.50 28.71
N ILE A 458 -6.73 -32.31 27.90
CA ILE A 458 -5.73 -31.23 28.07
C ILE A 458 -6.35 -29.83 27.97
N PHE A 459 -7.51 -29.68 27.33
CA PHE A 459 -8.14 -28.38 27.15
C PHE A 459 -9.07 -27.94 28.26
N ASP A 460 -9.34 -28.79 29.28
CA ASP A 460 -10.26 -28.48 30.40
C ASP A 460 -9.56 -28.23 31.73
N ALA A 461 -8.24 -28.37 31.82
CA ALA A 461 -7.49 -28.09 33.03
C ALA A 461 -6.73 -26.76 32.93
N PRO A 462 -6.74 -25.91 33.97
CA PRO A 462 -5.86 -24.76 34.01
C PRO A 462 -4.40 -25.23 33.97
N TYR A 463 -3.58 -24.53 33.15
CA TYR A 463 -2.15 -24.81 33.05
C TYR A 463 -1.47 -24.58 34.40
N GLU A 464 -0.98 -25.66 35.04
CA GLU A 464 -0.08 -25.58 36.18
C GLU A 464 1.37 -25.74 35.68
N PRO A 465 2.24 -24.72 35.86
CA PRO A 465 3.64 -24.85 35.49
C PRO A 465 4.34 -25.87 36.40
N THR A 466 4.94 -26.88 35.79
CA THR A 466 5.78 -27.85 36.50
C THR A 466 7.05 -27.15 37.03
N GLU A 467 7.43 -27.38 38.25
CA GLU A 467 8.53 -26.75 39.00
C GLU A 467 9.96 -27.03 38.44
N SER A 468 10.11 -27.65 37.29
CA SER A 468 11.42 -28.00 36.70
C SER A 468 12.05 -26.92 35.84
N SER A 469 11.48 -25.74 35.71
CA SER A 469 12.04 -24.63 34.90
C SER A 469 12.62 -23.46 35.70
N ALA A 470 12.75 -23.60 37.04
CA ALA A 470 13.23 -22.51 37.91
C ALA A 470 14.73 -22.56 38.24
N GLU A 471 15.49 -23.53 37.75
CA GLU A 471 16.94 -23.61 38.01
C GLU A 471 17.74 -23.74 36.69
N SER A 472 17.87 -22.66 35.96
CA SER A 472 19.03 -22.42 35.08
C SER A 472 19.27 -20.92 34.96
N GLY A 473 19.77 -20.36 36.07
CA GLY A 473 20.43 -19.06 36.07
C GLY A 473 21.69 -19.12 35.21
N ILE A 474 21.65 -18.58 34.02
CA ILE A 474 22.85 -18.37 33.18
C ILE A 474 23.56 -17.14 33.74
N ASP A 475 24.70 -17.37 34.41
CA ASP A 475 25.64 -16.33 34.81
C ASP A 475 26.41 -15.80 33.58
N LEU A 476 26.13 -14.56 33.20
CA LEU A 476 26.64 -13.87 32.02
C LEU A 476 28.10 -13.37 32.17
N ASN A 477 28.87 -13.81 33.18
CA ASN A 477 30.18 -13.27 33.48
C ASN A 477 31.35 -14.29 33.41
N GLN A 478 31.25 -15.38 32.61
CA GLN A 478 32.37 -16.26 32.40
C GLN A 478 32.85 -16.26 30.93
N PRO A 479 34.20 -16.20 30.70
CA PRO A 479 34.75 -16.20 29.33
C PRO A 479 34.69 -17.60 28.70
N VAL A 480 34.26 -17.66 27.45
CA VAL A 480 34.15 -18.86 26.63
C VAL A 480 35.52 -19.49 26.43
N ARG A 481 35.72 -20.69 26.98
CA ARG A 481 36.85 -21.57 26.66
C ARG A 481 36.51 -22.38 25.42
N THR A 482 37.31 -22.19 24.37
CA THR A 482 37.38 -23.05 23.17
C THR A 482 37.86 -24.44 23.53
N ALA A 483 37.04 -25.46 23.30
CA ALA A 483 37.45 -26.88 23.46
C ALA A 483 37.65 -27.52 22.09
N ALA A 484 38.79 -28.23 22.02
CA ALA A 484 39.38 -28.87 20.89
C ALA A 484 38.61 -30.10 20.35
N ARG A 485 38.86 -30.38 19.07
CA ARG A 485 38.55 -31.59 18.31
C ARG A 485 38.69 -32.90 19.11
N GLY A 486 37.65 -33.72 19.16
CA GLY A 486 37.71 -35.13 19.49
C GLY A 486 37.19 -35.98 18.33
N GLN A 487 38.08 -36.83 17.81
CA GLN A 487 37.77 -37.89 16.83
C GLN A 487 36.94 -39.00 17.46
N THR A 488 35.95 -39.53 16.75
CA THR A 488 35.57 -40.93 16.88
C THR A 488 35.15 -41.51 15.52
N GLN A 489 35.73 -42.64 15.26
CA GLN A 489 35.67 -43.60 14.17
C GLN A 489 34.25 -44.20 13.96
N GLY A 490 33.87 -44.38 12.70
CA GLY A 490 33.67 -45.71 12.14
C GLY A 490 32.25 -46.22 11.95
N LYS A 491 31.78 -46.36 10.72
CA LYS A 491 31.50 -47.64 10.07
C LYS A 491 30.95 -47.49 8.63
N LYS A 492 31.56 -48.29 7.80
CA LYS A 492 31.41 -48.52 6.38
C LYS A 492 30.04 -49.06 5.92
N LYS A 493 29.69 -48.72 4.69
CA LYS A 493 29.30 -49.55 3.51
C LYS A 493 28.39 -48.69 2.63
N GLY A 494 28.51 -48.64 1.33
CA GLY A 494 29.24 -49.27 0.26
C GLY A 494 28.72 -48.71 -1.05
N MET A 495 29.68 -48.53 -1.95
CA MET A 495 29.72 -49.00 -3.34
C MET A 495 28.52 -48.52 -4.23
N VAL A 496 28.67 -48.06 -5.45
CA VAL A 496 29.50 -48.27 -6.65
C VAL A 496 28.99 -47.24 -7.67
N ALA A 497 29.51 -46.67 -8.66
CA ALA A 497 30.62 -46.91 -9.52
C ALA A 497 30.91 -45.67 -10.39
N ALA A 498 32.13 -45.55 -10.74
CA ALA A 498 32.73 -44.74 -11.75
C ALA A 498 32.36 -45.15 -13.19
N LEU A 499 32.57 -44.21 -14.13
CA LEU A 499 33.07 -44.41 -15.50
C LEU A 499 33.30 -42.99 -16.06
N LEU A 500 34.49 -42.46 -16.13
CA LEU A 500 35.64 -42.70 -17.00
C LEU A 500 35.34 -42.49 -18.50
N GLY A 501 36.12 -41.58 -19.03
CA GLY A 501 36.58 -41.56 -20.43
C GLY A 501 36.14 -40.31 -21.16
N GLY A 502 36.93 -39.33 -21.55
CA GLY A 502 38.33 -39.38 -21.94
C GLY A 502 38.46 -39.06 -23.42
N LEU A 503 39.42 -38.19 -23.74
CA LEU A 503 40.10 -37.89 -25.02
C LEU A 503 39.50 -36.80 -25.90
N MET A 504 40.16 -35.65 -25.95
CA MET A 504 41.31 -35.21 -26.77
C MET A 504 41.03 -35.03 -28.28
N ARG A 505 41.41 -33.80 -28.72
CA ARG A 505 41.99 -33.39 -30.02
C ARG A 505 41.07 -33.29 -31.26
N LYS A 506 40.91 -32.17 -31.77
CA LYS A 506 41.77 -31.32 -32.61
C LYS A 506 41.29 -29.86 -32.55
#